data_226e7e39dec1d1ecf79f3b9e5ccbdfea
#
_entry.id   226e7e39dec1d1ecf79f3b9e5ccbdfea
#
_cell.length_a   1.000
_cell.length_b   1.000
_cell.length_c   1.000
_cell.angle_alpha   90.00
_cell.angle_beta   90.00
_cell.angle_gamma   90.00
#
_symmetry.space_group_name_H-M   'P 1'
#
loop_
_entity.id
_entity.type
_entity.pdbx_description
1 polymer ?
#
loop_
_entity_poly.entity_id
_entity_poly.type
_entity_poly.pdbx_seq_one_letter_code
_entity_poly.pdbx_strand_id
1 'polypeptide(L)'
;MIAASTKDALIGAVDGIVCDLDGVIYRGHHAVPHAVESLLSALASGVRVVYATNNASRSPAEVSAHLDSLGLPGPIARVVTSAQAGADYVAQRCPAGSRVLAVGGPGVSLALQEAGLLAVSAEATSAQTTRSDESPVAVLQGYGTQVDWTDLAEAAYAVQAGALWVATNVDSTLPTDKGVAPGNGALVGAVRQAVHVDPVVVGKPHTPLYELSLSVLATGVDRTMAIGDRLDTDILGATAAGMDSLFVFGGVHRWADVVGAQKAVRPRYVATDLRCLQLAYTEPIHDVQDPSQWLCGGAHASVSARGELVLSKSGTLNERLRAALAALWDAGDARGGSMDPRGGHGAALSDELDRAVAPTS
;
A
#
# COMPACT_ATOMS: atom_id res chain seq x y z
N MET A 1 24.27 25.02 9.39
CA MET A 1 22.90 24.50 9.42
C MET A 1 22.75 23.72 10.73
N ILE A 2 21.93 24.20 11.67
CA ILE A 2 21.61 23.49 12.90
C ILE A 2 20.72 22.32 12.46
N ALA A 3 21.15 21.07 12.68
CA ALA A 3 20.31 19.89 12.46
C ALA A 3 19.05 20.09 13.30
N ALA A 4 17.88 20.06 12.68
CA ALA A 4 16.60 20.07 13.40
C ALA A 4 16.63 18.92 14.42
N SER A 5 16.14 19.19 15.63
CA SER A 5 15.98 18.16 16.65
C SER A 5 15.14 17.02 16.03
N THR A 6 15.53 15.77 16.25
CA THR A 6 14.75 14.61 15.77
C THR A 6 13.31 14.62 16.29
N LYS A 7 13.02 15.34 17.36
CA LYS A 7 11.66 15.54 17.90
C LYS A 7 10.76 16.42 17.03
N ASP A 8 11.33 17.29 16.21
CA ASP A 8 10.57 18.18 15.32
C ASP A 8 10.39 17.58 13.94
N ALA A 9 11.15 16.52 13.59
CA ALA A 9 11.02 15.81 12.33
C ALA A 9 9.75 14.94 12.31
N LEU A 10 9.18 14.72 11.12
CA LEU A 10 7.96 13.90 10.95
C LEU A 10 8.11 12.52 11.61
N ILE A 11 9.30 11.91 11.52
CA ILE A 11 9.62 10.63 12.15
C ILE A 11 9.54 10.66 13.69
N GLY A 12 9.70 11.80 14.32
CA GLY A 12 9.55 11.97 15.79
C GLY A 12 8.10 11.85 16.27
N ALA A 13 7.13 11.89 15.35
CA ALA A 13 5.72 11.74 15.65
C ALA A 13 5.26 10.27 15.75
N VAL A 14 6.08 9.30 15.31
CA VAL A 14 5.68 7.89 15.19
C VAL A 14 6.67 6.94 15.87
N ASP A 15 6.19 5.79 16.32
CA ASP A 15 6.98 4.69 16.85
C ASP A 15 7.11 3.54 15.85
N GLY A 16 6.21 3.51 14.84
CA GLY A 16 6.16 2.48 13.82
C GLY A 16 5.82 3.02 12.43
N ILE A 17 6.32 2.32 11.41
CA ILE A 17 6.01 2.57 10.01
C ILE A 17 5.59 1.25 9.35
N VAL A 18 4.44 1.27 8.68
CA VAL A 18 4.02 0.25 7.71
C VAL A 18 4.34 0.80 6.32
N CYS A 19 5.41 0.30 5.72
CA CYS A 19 5.93 0.81 4.46
C CYS A 19 5.55 -0.12 3.30
N ASP A 20 4.89 0.42 2.28
CA ASP A 20 4.76 -0.28 1.00
C ASP A 20 6.12 -0.46 0.32
N LEU A 21 6.19 -1.40 -0.60
CA LEU A 21 7.42 -1.79 -1.29
C LEU A 21 7.51 -1.22 -2.71
N ASP A 22 6.59 -1.64 -3.58
CA ASP A 22 6.61 -1.30 -5.00
C ASP A 22 6.22 0.15 -5.21
N GLY A 23 7.12 0.95 -5.77
CA GLY A 23 6.91 2.39 -5.98
C GLY A 23 7.34 3.26 -4.80
N VAL A 24 7.56 2.69 -3.60
CA VAL A 24 8.03 3.40 -2.41
C VAL A 24 9.49 3.12 -2.11
N ILE A 25 9.88 1.85 -2.05
CA ILE A 25 11.26 1.43 -1.76
C ILE A 25 12.01 1.10 -3.04
N TYR A 26 11.34 0.39 -3.96
CA TYR A 26 11.95 0.00 -5.23
C TYR A 26 10.95 0.02 -6.39
N ARG A 27 11.48 -0.01 -7.62
CA ARG A 27 10.75 -0.28 -8.87
C ARG A 27 11.49 -1.41 -9.59
N GLY A 28 10.88 -2.59 -9.64
CA GLY A 28 11.55 -3.79 -10.14
C GLY A 28 12.80 -4.12 -9.32
N HIS A 29 13.99 -3.99 -9.91
CA HIS A 29 15.26 -4.28 -9.25
C HIS A 29 16.02 -3.03 -8.75
N HIS A 30 15.46 -1.84 -8.89
CA HIS A 30 16.14 -0.58 -8.57
C HIS A 30 15.46 0.11 -7.39
N ALA A 31 16.30 0.57 -6.43
CA ALA A 31 15.80 1.38 -5.33
C ALA A 31 15.21 2.70 -5.84
N VAL A 32 14.12 3.14 -5.21
CA VAL A 32 13.59 4.50 -5.38
C VAL A 32 14.60 5.49 -4.77
N PRO A 33 14.90 6.60 -5.45
CA PRO A 33 15.86 7.58 -4.92
C PRO A 33 15.53 7.98 -3.48
N HIS A 34 16.53 7.99 -2.62
CA HIS A 34 16.46 8.38 -1.22
C HIS A 34 15.65 7.44 -0.30
N ALA A 35 15.07 6.35 -0.79
CA ALA A 35 14.25 5.47 0.03
C ALA A 35 15.10 4.70 1.06
N VAL A 36 16.21 4.11 0.61
CA VAL A 36 17.07 3.28 1.47
C VAL A 36 17.67 4.10 2.60
N GLU A 37 18.34 5.23 2.29
CA GLU A 37 18.96 6.07 3.30
C GLU A 37 17.95 6.65 4.30
N SER A 38 16.75 7.01 3.81
CA SER A 38 15.70 7.58 4.68
C SER A 38 15.16 6.55 5.66
N LEU A 39 14.96 5.30 5.21
CA LEU A 39 14.50 4.21 6.08
C LEU A 39 15.60 3.73 7.04
N LEU A 40 16.87 3.69 6.61
CA LEU A 40 17.99 3.43 7.50
C LEU A 40 18.10 4.48 8.61
N SER A 41 17.92 5.76 8.26
CA SER A 41 17.89 6.84 9.25
C SER A 41 16.72 6.70 10.22
N ALA A 42 15.54 6.27 9.73
CA ALA A 42 14.37 5.99 10.56
C ALA A 42 14.65 4.87 11.56
N LEU A 43 15.21 3.75 11.09
CA LEU A 43 15.60 2.63 11.94
C LEU A 43 16.64 3.03 12.98
N ALA A 44 17.64 3.83 12.59
CA ALA A 44 18.67 4.35 13.50
C ALA A 44 18.08 5.29 14.57
N SER A 45 16.95 5.95 14.29
CA SER A 45 16.22 6.79 15.25
C SER A 45 15.32 5.97 16.20
N GLY A 46 15.31 4.63 16.08
CA GLY A 46 14.54 3.73 16.94
C GLY A 46 13.12 3.46 16.48
N VAL A 47 12.70 3.99 15.31
CA VAL A 47 11.38 3.70 14.72
C VAL A 47 11.39 2.29 14.14
N ARG A 48 10.36 1.52 14.45
CA ARG A 48 10.18 0.17 13.91
C ARG A 48 9.55 0.23 12.53
N VAL A 49 10.05 -0.54 11.57
CA VAL A 49 9.54 -0.57 10.20
C VAL A 49 9.11 -1.98 9.85
N VAL A 50 7.89 -2.10 9.31
CA VAL A 50 7.37 -3.30 8.63
C VAL A 50 7.22 -2.98 7.16
N TYR A 51 7.62 -3.91 6.33
CA TYR A 51 7.51 -3.87 4.87
C TYR A 51 6.28 -4.66 4.45
N ALA A 52 5.23 -3.97 3.99
CA ALA A 52 3.91 -4.56 3.73
C ALA A 52 3.59 -4.60 2.23
N THR A 53 3.35 -5.78 1.68
CA THR A 53 3.07 -5.95 0.25
C THR A 53 1.79 -6.75 -0.04
N ASN A 54 1.04 -6.32 -1.07
CA ASN A 54 -0.07 -7.11 -1.64
C ASN A 54 0.41 -8.31 -2.46
N ASN A 55 1.72 -8.38 -2.78
CA ASN A 55 2.27 -9.50 -3.52
C ASN A 55 2.34 -10.76 -2.65
N ALA A 56 1.49 -11.74 -2.93
CA ALA A 56 1.41 -13.02 -2.24
C ALA A 56 2.27 -14.12 -2.89
N SER A 57 2.84 -13.87 -4.08
CA SER A 57 3.56 -14.91 -4.84
C SER A 57 4.96 -15.19 -4.30
N ARG A 58 5.58 -14.19 -3.66
CA ARG A 58 6.92 -14.28 -3.06
C ARG A 58 6.81 -14.58 -1.56
N SER A 59 7.75 -15.38 -1.08
CA SER A 59 7.92 -15.58 0.35
C SER A 59 8.51 -14.34 1.05
N PRO A 60 8.31 -14.16 2.37
CA PRO A 60 8.97 -13.11 3.13
C PRO A 60 10.50 -13.16 3.01
N ALA A 61 11.09 -14.37 2.88
CA ALA A 61 12.52 -14.56 2.71
C ALA A 61 13.03 -14.00 1.37
N GLU A 62 12.30 -14.21 0.28
CA GLU A 62 12.65 -13.64 -1.03
C GLU A 62 12.54 -12.11 -1.05
N VAL A 63 11.52 -11.57 -0.38
CA VAL A 63 11.37 -10.11 -0.24
C VAL A 63 12.51 -9.53 0.61
N SER A 64 12.84 -10.18 1.74
CA SER A 64 13.97 -9.77 2.59
C SER A 64 15.30 -9.80 1.84
N ALA A 65 15.57 -10.86 1.08
CA ALA A 65 16.79 -10.96 0.26
C ALA A 65 16.85 -9.86 -0.81
N HIS A 66 15.71 -9.47 -1.37
CA HIS A 66 15.65 -8.36 -2.32
C HIS A 66 15.95 -7.02 -1.63
N LEU A 67 15.37 -6.75 -0.46
CA LEU A 67 15.68 -5.55 0.32
C LEU A 67 17.17 -5.49 0.71
N ASP A 68 17.76 -6.61 1.12
CA ASP A 68 19.20 -6.71 1.43
C ASP A 68 20.06 -6.36 0.21
N SER A 69 19.66 -6.81 -0.99
CA SER A 69 20.38 -6.50 -2.23
C SER A 69 20.35 -5.01 -2.59
N LEU A 70 19.36 -4.27 -2.09
CA LEU A 70 19.23 -2.82 -2.26
C LEU A 70 19.97 -2.03 -1.15
N GLY A 71 20.57 -2.73 -0.18
CA GLY A 71 21.26 -2.11 0.95
C GLY A 71 20.34 -1.72 2.12
N LEU A 72 19.11 -2.22 2.13
CA LEU A 72 18.16 -2.03 3.23
C LEU A 72 17.98 -3.38 3.95
N PRO A 73 18.80 -3.68 4.97
CA PRO A 73 18.67 -4.95 5.69
C PRO A 73 17.31 -5.05 6.37
N GLY A 74 16.52 -5.98 5.89
CA GLY A 74 15.18 -6.26 6.39
C GLY A 74 15.12 -7.67 6.99
N PRO A 75 15.11 -7.86 8.33
CA PRO A 75 14.86 -9.18 8.88
C PRO A 75 13.56 -9.76 8.32
N ILE A 76 13.54 -11.04 7.97
CA ILE A 76 12.37 -11.75 7.44
C ILE A 76 11.12 -11.48 8.29
N ALA A 77 11.28 -11.43 9.62
CA ALA A 77 10.21 -11.13 10.57
C ALA A 77 9.57 -9.73 10.42
N ARG A 78 10.15 -8.84 9.62
CA ARG A 78 9.59 -7.50 9.34
C ARG A 78 8.94 -7.39 7.96
N VAL A 79 8.89 -8.46 7.19
CA VAL A 79 8.15 -8.52 5.93
C VAL A 79 6.77 -9.09 6.21
N VAL A 80 5.73 -8.38 5.84
CA VAL A 80 4.33 -8.81 5.93
C VAL A 80 3.73 -8.85 4.54
N THR A 81 3.32 -10.03 4.11
CA THR A 81 2.69 -10.25 2.81
C THR A 81 1.18 -10.44 2.97
N SER A 82 0.43 -10.18 1.91
CA SER A 82 -1.01 -10.48 1.90
C SER A 82 -1.30 -11.98 2.03
N ALA A 83 -0.36 -12.87 1.67
CA ALA A 83 -0.49 -14.31 1.95
C ALA A 83 -0.46 -14.60 3.45
N GLN A 84 0.46 -13.98 4.21
CA GLN A 84 0.52 -14.10 5.66
C GLN A 84 -0.74 -13.54 6.33
N ALA A 85 -1.22 -12.37 5.89
CA ALA A 85 -2.48 -11.81 6.38
C ALA A 85 -3.68 -12.73 6.12
N GLY A 86 -3.71 -13.41 4.96
CA GLY A 86 -4.73 -14.40 4.63
C GLY A 86 -4.64 -15.65 5.48
N ALA A 87 -3.45 -16.17 5.69
CA ALA A 87 -3.21 -17.34 6.53
C ALA A 87 -3.57 -17.06 8.00
N ASP A 88 -3.19 -15.89 8.54
CA ASP A 88 -3.57 -15.43 9.88
C ASP A 88 -5.09 -15.29 10.02
N TYR A 89 -5.75 -14.68 9.01
CA TYR A 89 -7.21 -14.55 8.99
C TYR A 89 -7.93 -15.90 9.04
N VAL A 90 -7.43 -16.91 8.30
CA VAL A 90 -7.96 -18.27 8.32
C VAL A 90 -7.67 -18.96 9.67
N ALA A 91 -6.44 -18.84 10.20
CA ALA A 91 -6.04 -19.46 11.46
C ALA A 91 -6.84 -18.97 12.67
N GLN A 92 -7.29 -17.70 12.64
CA GLN A 92 -8.18 -17.15 13.68
C GLN A 92 -9.60 -17.74 13.63
N ARG A 93 -10.01 -18.41 12.54
CA ARG A 93 -11.39 -18.88 12.29
C ARG A 93 -11.50 -20.38 12.12
N CYS A 94 -10.40 -21.07 11.90
CA CYS A 94 -10.34 -22.51 11.72
C CYS A 94 -9.42 -23.13 12.77
N PRO A 95 -9.71 -24.36 13.23
CA PRO A 95 -8.83 -25.08 14.15
C PRO A 95 -7.41 -25.25 13.60
N ALA A 96 -6.41 -25.32 14.47
CA ALA A 96 -5.05 -25.63 14.07
C ALA A 96 -4.99 -26.97 13.32
N GLY A 97 -4.15 -27.07 12.29
CA GLY A 97 -4.05 -28.23 11.41
C GLY A 97 -5.19 -28.39 10.41
N SER A 98 -6.15 -27.47 10.35
CA SER A 98 -7.21 -27.50 9.33
C SER A 98 -6.64 -27.50 7.92
N ARG A 99 -7.26 -28.28 7.04
CA ARG A 99 -6.91 -28.36 5.60
C ARG A 99 -7.39 -27.10 4.89
N VAL A 100 -6.49 -26.41 4.23
CA VAL A 100 -6.78 -25.20 3.46
C VAL A 100 -6.25 -25.36 2.04
N LEU A 101 -7.12 -25.21 1.05
CA LEU A 101 -6.72 -25.21 -0.36
C LEU A 101 -5.89 -23.96 -0.65
N ALA A 102 -4.63 -24.16 -1.02
CA ALA A 102 -3.71 -23.11 -1.40
C ALA A 102 -3.74 -22.92 -2.92
N VAL A 103 -4.29 -21.80 -3.37
CA VAL A 103 -4.27 -21.39 -4.78
C VAL A 103 -3.35 -20.20 -4.93
N GLY A 104 -2.27 -20.33 -5.69
CA GLY A 104 -1.32 -19.23 -5.88
C GLY A 104 0.13 -19.70 -5.94
N GLY A 105 1.06 -18.74 -5.81
CA GLY A 105 2.49 -19.05 -5.74
C GLY A 105 2.91 -19.71 -4.42
N PRO A 106 4.20 -20.13 -4.31
CA PRO A 106 4.72 -20.81 -3.12
C PRO A 106 4.53 -20.03 -1.81
N GLY A 107 4.48 -18.70 -1.85
CA GLY A 107 4.23 -17.86 -0.68
C GLY A 107 2.90 -18.14 0.00
N VAL A 108 1.86 -18.56 -0.75
CA VAL A 108 0.53 -18.88 -0.19
C VAL A 108 0.61 -20.14 0.67
N SER A 109 1.20 -21.23 0.14
CA SER A 109 1.34 -22.49 0.86
C SER A 109 2.23 -22.34 2.09
N LEU A 110 3.35 -21.59 1.96
CA LEU A 110 4.27 -21.32 3.06
C LEU A 110 3.57 -20.57 4.19
N ALA A 111 2.83 -19.50 3.86
CA ALA A 111 2.11 -18.71 4.86
C ALA A 111 1.09 -19.55 5.65
N LEU A 112 0.36 -20.45 4.99
CA LEU A 112 -0.56 -21.38 5.66
C LEU A 112 0.17 -22.31 6.62
N GLN A 113 1.31 -22.88 6.21
CA GLN A 113 2.13 -23.77 7.05
C GLN A 113 2.69 -23.03 8.27
N GLU A 114 3.20 -21.82 8.09
CA GLU A 114 3.71 -20.96 9.19
C GLU A 114 2.59 -20.58 10.17
N ALA A 115 1.34 -20.44 9.70
CA ALA A 115 0.18 -20.21 10.54
C ALA A 115 -0.39 -21.48 11.22
N GLY A 116 0.29 -22.65 11.09
CA GLY A 116 -0.11 -23.92 11.70
C GLY A 116 -1.29 -24.59 11.00
N LEU A 117 -1.52 -24.28 9.72
CA LEU A 117 -2.57 -24.87 8.88
C LEU A 117 -1.96 -25.88 7.91
N LEU A 118 -2.76 -26.84 7.44
CA LEU A 118 -2.36 -27.83 6.45
C LEU A 118 -2.69 -27.31 5.05
N ALA A 119 -1.70 -26.75 4.36
CA ALA A 119 -1.84 -26.36 2.97
C ALA A 119 -2.00 -27.59 2.07
N VAL A 120 -3.03 -27.64 1.25
CA VAL A 120 -3.28 -28.69 0.25
C VAL A 120 -3.35 -28.09 -1.16
N SER A 121 -2.85 -28.84 -2.15
CA SER A 121 -2.96 -28.43 -3.57
C SER A 121 -4.26 -28.92 -4.20
N ALA A 122 -4.62 -28.35 -5.34
CA ALA A 122 -5.76 -28.79 -6.13
C ALA A 122 -5.63 -30.26 -6.58
N GLU A 123 -4.43 -30.69 -6.97
CA GLU A 123 -4.15 -32.07 -7.36
C GLU A 123 -4.40 -33.06 -6.22
N ALA A 124 -3.95 -32.71 -5.00
CA ALA A 124 -4.17 -33.54 -3.81
C ALA A 124 -5.65 -33.57 -3.41
N THR A 125 -6.42 -32.52 -3.71
CA THR A 125 -7.85 -32.43 -3.43
C THR A 125 -8.65 -33.23 -4.46
N SER A 126 -8.35 -33.11 -5.74
CA SER A 126 -9.01 -33.86 -6.84
C SER A 126 -8.83 -35.37 -6.74
N ALA A 127 -7.68 -35.84 -6.24
CA ALA A 127 -7.39 -37.28 -6.09
C ALA A 127 -8.20 -37.95 -4.96
N GLN A 128 -8.85 -37.18 -4.07
CA GLN A 128 -9.50 -37.65 -2.83
C GLN A 128 -11.03 -37.63 -2.90
N THR A 129 -11.63 -38.13 -3.96
CA THR A 129 -13.05 -38.00 -4.33
C THR A 129 -14.09 -38.60 -3.36
N THR A 130 -13.77 -39.12 -2.18
CA THR A 130 -14.70 -39.99 -1.42
C THR A 130 -14.82 -39.78 0.10
N ARG A 131 -14.11 -38.84 0.75
CA ARG A 131 -14.22 -38.64 2.19
C ARG A 131 -14.52 -37.19 2.55
N SER A 132 -15.67 -36.95 3.18
CA SER A 132 -16.08 -35.62 3.66
C SER A 132 -15.11 -34.99 4.68
N ASP A 133 -14.40 -35.83 5.45
CA ASP A 133 -13.45 -35.40 6.48
C ASP A 133 -12.11 -34.88 5.90
N GLU A 134 -11.89 -35.04 4.59
CA GLU A 134 -10.67 -34.63 3.91
C GLU A 134 -10.85 -33.38 3.03
N SER A 135 -12.06 -32.83 2.97
CA SER A 135 -12.35 -31.60 2.21
C SER A 135 -11.70 -30.37 2.88
N PRO A 136 -11.17 -29.41 2.09
CA PRO A 136 -10.64 -28.18 2.65
C PRO A 136 -11.75 -27.34 3.28
N VAL A 137 -11.51 -26.82 4.48
CA VAL A 137 -12.46 -25.96 5.21
C VAL A 137 -12.34 -24.49 4.79
N ALA A 138 -11.26 -24.14 4.11
CA ALA A 138 -11.03 -22.81 3.55
C ALA A 138 -10.22 -22.90 2.24
N VAL A 139 -10.31 -21.84 1.46
CA VAL A 139 -9.49 -21.56 0.27
C VAL A 139 -8.75 -20.26 0.52
N LEU A 140 -7.43 -20.27 0.41
CA LEU A 140 -6.61 -19.06 0.35
C LEU A 140 -6.12 -18.88 -1.09
N GLN A 141 -6.65 -17.85 -1.77
CA GLN A 141 -6.38 -17.58 -3.18
C GLN A 141 -5.49 -16.34 -3.34
N GLY A 142 -4.34 -16.54 -3.96
CA GLY A 142 -3.40 -15.50 -4.36
C GLY A 142 -2.94 -15.68 -5.82
N TYR A 143 -2.14 -14.74 -6.29
CA TYR A 143 -1.52 -14.84 -7.61
C TYR A 143 -0.39 -15.88 -7.62
N GLY A 144 -0.31 -16.61 -8.74
CA GLY A 144 0.81 -17.50 -9.03
C GLY A 144 0.90 -17.77 -10.54
N THR A 145 2.13 -17.83 -11.07
CA THR A 145 2.37 -18.10 -12.51
C THR A 145 2.03 -19.52 -12.91
N GLN A 146 1.84 -20.42 -11.95
CA GLN A 146 1.51 -21.85 -12.14
C GLN A 146 0.03 -22.14 -11.92
N VAL A 147 -0.78 -21.14 -11.53
CA VAL A 147 -2.21 -21.32 -11.34
C VAL A 147 -2.87 -21.65 -12.65
N ASP A 148 -3.57 -22.78 -12.70
CA ASP A 148 -4.27 -23.27 -13.87
C ASP A 148 -5.79 -23.42 -13.64
N TRP A 149 -6.49 -23.95 -14.62
CA TRP A 149 -7.93 -24.17 -14.53
C TRP A 149 -8.31 -25.12 -13.39
N THR A 150 -7.49 -26.13 -13.11
CA THR A 150 -7.75 -27.13 -12.07
C THR A 150 -7.77 -26.48 -10.69
N ASP A 151 -6.80 -25.58 -10.40
CA ASP A 151 -6.77 -24.81 -9.17
C ASP A 151 -8.03 -23.99 -8.96
N LEU A 152 -8.49 -23.29 -10.02
CA LEU A 152 -9.69 -22.45 -9.96
C LEU A 152 -10.97 -23.28 -9.83
N ALA A 153 -11.03 -24.46 -10.46
CA ALA A 153 -12.17 -25.37 -10.36
C ALA A 153 -12.27 -25.96 -8.96
N GLU A 154 -11.16 -26.45 -8.38
CA GLU A 154 -11.13 -26.98 -7.01
C GLU A 154 -11.46 -25.89 -5.97
N ALA A 155 -10.99 -24.65 -6.18
CA ALA A 155 -11.39 -23.52 -5.35
C ALA A 155 -12.92 -23.32 -5.41
N ALA A 156 -13.50 -23.33 -6.60
CA ALA A 156 -14.95 -23.17 -6.77
C ALA A 156 -15.73 -24.31 -6.11
N TYR A 157 -15.28 -25.57 -6.25
CA TYR A 157 -15.91 -26.74 -5.62
C TYR A 157 -15.84 -26.66 -4.09
N ALA A 158 -14.69 -26.29 -3.53
CA ALA A 158 -14.54 -26.12 -2.10
C ALA A 158 -15.46 -25.01 -1.55
N VAL A 159 -15.53 -23.86 -2.23
CA VAL A 159 -16.42 -22.75 -1.85
C VAL A 159 -17.89 -23.15 -1.95
N GLN A 160 -18.30 -23.86 -3.00
CA GLN A 160 -19.66 -24.41 -3.14
C GLN A 160 -20.02 -25.41 -2.03
N ALA A 161 -19.02 -26.13 -1.53
CA ALA A 161 -19.17 -27.06 -0.40
C ALA A 161 -19.18 -26.33 0.96
N GLY A 162 -19.03 -24.99 0.98
CA GLY A 162 -19.11 -24.18 2.20
C GLY A 162 -17.77 -23.79 2.79
N ALA A 163 -16.64 -24.02 2.10
CA ALA A 163 -15.34 -23.55 2.56
C ALA A 163 -15.27 -22.01 2.62
N LEU A 164 -14.59 -21.49 3.64
CA LEU A 164 -14.29 -20.06 3.75
C LEU A 164 -13.39 -19.64 2.57
N TRP A 165 -13.82 -18.67 1.76
CA TRP A 165 -13.02 -18.16 0.67
C TRP A 165 -12.31 -16.86 1.03
N VAL A 166 -10.98 -16.87 1.01
CA VAL A 166 -10.11 -15.73 1.32
C VAL A 166 -9.24 -15.43 0.10
N ALA A 167 -9.22 -14.19 -0.35
CA ALA A 167 -8.35 -13.69 -1.40
C ALA A 167 -7.25 -12.78 -0.82
N THR A 168 -6.00 -13.03 -1.19
CA THR A 168 -4.87 -12.22 -0.73
C THR A 168 -4.96 -10.78 -1.20
N ASN A 169 -5.47 -10.55 -2.41
CA ASN A 169 -5.80 -9.26 -3.00
C ASN A 169 -6.77 -9.46 -4.17
N VAL A 170 -7.30 -8.37 -4.72
CA VAL A 170 -8.15 -8.36 -5.92
C VAL A 170 -7.63 -7.41 -6.99
N ASP A 171 -6.32 -7.20 -7.04
CA ASP A 171 -5.67 -6.38 -8.07
C ASP A 171 -5.96 -7.00 -9.44
N SER A 172 -6.67 -6.27 -10.30
CA SER A 172 -7.14 -6.79 -11.59
C SER A 172 -6.00 -7.07 -12.55
N THR A 173 -4.92 -6.31 -12.42
CA THR A 173 -3.75 -6.38 -13.31
C THR A 173 -2.45 -6.42 -12.53
N LEU A 174 -1.41 -6.92 -13.17
CA LEU A 174 -0.05 -7.00 -12.66
C LEU A 174 0.91 -6.44 -13.71
N PRO A 175 1.73 -5.41 -13.41
CA PRO A 175 2.78 -4.97 -14.33
C PRO A 175 3.89 -6.01 -14.39
N THR A 176 4.36 -6.30 -15.60
CA THR A 176 5.48 -7.22 -15.89
C THR A 176 6.42 -6.57 -16.90
N ASP A 177 7.62 -7.13 -17.06
CA ASP A 177 8.58 -6.67 -18.07
C ASP A 177 8.06 -6.78 -19.51
N LYS A 178 7.05 -7.62 -19.76
CA LYS A 178 6.41 -7.81 -21.07
C LYS A 178 5.19 -6.94 -21.29
N GLY A 179 4.73 -6.22 -20.25
CA GLY A 179 3.51 -5.42 -20.27
C GLY A 179 2.58 -5.74 -19.11
N VAL A 180 1.31 -5.32 -19.24
CA VAL A 180 0.29 -5.55 -18.20
C VAL A 180 -0.30 -6.94 -18.37
N ALA A 181 -0.25 -7.75 -17.31
CA ALA A 181 -0.81 -9.10 -17.22
C ALA A 181 -2.05 -9.13 -16.29
N PRO A 182 -2.91 -10.17 -16.37
CA PRO A 182 -3.97 -10.40 -15.37
C PRO A 182 -3.38 -10.59 -13.98
N GLY A 183 -3.92 -9.87 -12.99
CA GLY A 183 -3.60 -10.02 -11.57
C GLY A 183 -4.49 -11.05 -10.87
N ASN A 184 -4.34 -11.18 -9.55
CA ASN A 184 -5.15 -12.11 -8.76
C ASN A 184 -6.66 -11.79 -8.86
N GLY A 185 -7.04 -10.53 -8.99
CA GLY A 185 -8.44 -10.13 -9.15
C GLY A 185 -9.11 -10.74 -10.39
N ALA A 186 -8.37 -10.95 -11.48
CA ALA A 186 -8.86 -11.66 -12.66
C ALA A 186 -9.11 -13.15 -12.36
N LEU A 187 -8.23 -13.81 -11.60
CA LEU A 187 -8.39 -15.21 -11.17
C LEU A 187 -9.55 -15.37 -10.18
N VAL A 188 -9.67 -14.44 -9.22
CA VAL A 188 -10.83 -14.34 -8.30
C VAL A 188 -12.12 -14.16 -9.10
N GLY A 189 -12.10 -13.30 -10.14
CA GLY A 189 -13.22 -13.12 -11.04
C GLY A 189 -13.66 -14.41 -11.74
N ALA A 190 -12.72 -15.26 -12.15
CA ALA A 190 -13.02 -16.54 -12.77
C ALA A 190 -13.74 -17.50 -11.78
N VAL A 191 -13.24 -17.64 -10.56
CA VAL A 191 -13.91 -18.45 -9.50
C VAL A 191 -15.29 -17.88 -9.18
N ARG A 192 -15.43 -16.55 -9.09
CA ARG A 192 -16.70 -15.85 -8.80
C ARG A 192 -17.80 -16.17 -9.81
N GLN A 193 -17.47 -16.49 -11.07
CA GLN A 193 -18.46 -16.92 -12.06
C GLN A 193 -19.12 -18.28 -11.72
N ALA A 194 -18.42 -19.11 -10.95
CA ALA A 194 -18.89 -20.45 -10.58
C ALA A 194 -19.54 -20.50 -9.18
N VAL A 195 -19.37 -19.46 -8.35
CA VAL A 195 -19.89 -19.39 -6.98
C VAL A 195 -20.78 -18.16 -6.79
N HIS A 196 -21.62 -18.17 -5.74
CA HIS A 196 -22.56 -17.07 -5.44
C HIS A 196 -22.14 -16.27 -4.21
N VAL A 197 -20.87 -16.29 -3.85
CA VAL A 197 -20.30 -15.57 -2.72
C VAL A 197 -19.04 -14.80 -3.14
N ASP A 198 -18.74 -13.73 -2.44
CA ASP A 198 -17.51 -12.98 -2.61
C ASP A 198 -16.45 -13.44 -1.61
N PRO A 199 -15.16 -13.42 -1.96
CA PRO A 199 -14.12 -13.73 -1.01
C PRO A 199 -13.97 -12.62 0.03
N VAL A 200 -13.49 -13.00 1.21
CA VAL A 200 -12.90 -12.03 2.14
C VAL A 200 -11.55 -11.61 1.58
N VAL A 201 -11.37 -10.33 1.31
CA VAL A 201 -10.10 -9.78 0.82
C VAL A 201 -9.29 -9.29 2.00
N VAL A 202 -8.02 -9.69 2.09
CA VAL A 202 -7.15 -9.39 3.24
C VAL A 202 -6.02 -8.41 2.94
N GLY A 203 -5.64 -8.27 1.69
CA GLY A 203 -4.64 -7.30 1.25
C GLY A 203 -5.19 -5.87 1.21
N LYS A 204 -4.30 -4.89 1.10
CA LYS A 204 -4.65 -3.47 0.94
C LYS A 204 -5.70 -3.27 -0.17
N PRO A 205 -6.74 -2.45 0.04
CA PRO A 205 -6.96 -1.51 1.13
C PRO A 205 -7.67 -2.08 2.36
N HIS A 206 -7.85 -3.39 2.48
CA HIS A 206 -8.52 -4.01 3.62
C HIS A 206 -7.63 -4.08 4.85
N THR A 207 -8.24 -4.06 6.05
CA THR A 207 -7.52 -3.91 7.32
C THR A 207 -6.66 -5.10 7.76
N PRO A 208 -6.92 -6.38 7.39
CA PRO A 208 -6.18 -7.51 7.96
C PRO A 208 -4.66 -7.43 7.78
N LEU A 209 -4.18 -6.93 6.62
CA LEU A 209 -2.74 -6.75 6.40
C LEU A 209 -2.16 -5.68 7.33
N TYR A 210 -2.89 -4.61 7.60
CA TYR A 210 -2.47 -3.56 8.54
C TYR A 210 -2.53 -4.05 9.99
N GLU A 211 -3.54 -4.80 10.38
CA GLU A 211 -3.69 -5.41 11.70
C GLU A 211 -2.52 -6.36 12.00
N LEU A 212 -2.17 -7.23 11.05
CA LEU A 212 -0.99 -8.07 11.16
C LEU A 212 0.30 -7.24 11.24
N SER A 213 0.42 -6.18 10.44
CA SER A 213 1.58 -5.28 10.47
C SER A 213 1.74 -4.59 11.83
N LEU A 214 0.66 -4.12 12.45
CA LEU A 214 0.66 -3.55 13.81
C LEU A 214 1.09 -4.57 14.86
N SER A 215 0.61 -5.81 14.74
CA SER A 215 1.01 -6.91 15.63
C SER A 215 2.52 -7.17 15.55
N VAL A 216 3.08 -7.23 14.33
CA VAL A 216 4.53 -7.39 14.10
C VAL A 216 5.32 -6.19 14.61
N LEU A 217 4.82 -4.98 14.41
CA LEU A 217 5.44 -3.75 14.93
C LEU A 217 5.38 -3.68 16.46
N ALA A 218 4.34 -4.25 17.08
CA ALA A 218 3.98 -4.06 18.48
C ALA A 218 3.91 -2.56 18.84
N THR A 219 3.22 -1.77 17.99
CA THR A 219 2.97 -0.32 18.17
C THR A 219 1.48 -0.04 18.19
N GLY A 220 1.08 1.07 18.84
CA GLY A 220 -0.30 1.57 18.77
C GLY A 220 -0.60 2.16 17.39
N VAL A 221 -1.87 2.08 16.97
CA VAL A 221 -2.34 2.60 15.68
C VAL A 221 -2.09 4.10 15.55
N ASP A 222 -2.32 4.85 16.61
CA ASP A 222 -2.12 6.31 16.74
C ASP A 222 -0.63 6.74 16.71
N ARG A 223 0.29 5.78 16.87
CA ARG A 223 1.74 5.98 16.82
C ARG A 223 2.38 5.27 15.63
N THR A 224 1.56 4.84 14.66
CA THR A 224 2.03 4.14 13.46
C THR A 224 1.56 4.89 12.22
N MET A 225 2.47 5.09 11.27
CA MET A 225 2.19 5.73 9.98
C MET A 225 2.32 4.71 8.85
N ALA A 226 1.33 4.67 7.97
CA ALA A 226 1.42 3.92 6.72
C ALA A 226 2.05 4.81 5.63
N ILE A 227 2.97 4.26 4.83
CA ILE A 227 3.61 4.95 3.71
C ILE A 227 3.29 4.19 2.42
N GLY A 228 2.81 4.91 1.40
CA GLY A 228 2.47 4.33 0.11
C GLY A 228 2.45 5.34 -1.03
N ASP A 229 2.35 4.83 -2.24
CA ASP A 229 2.27 5.59 -3.49
C ASP A 229 0.90 5.47 -4.17
N ARG A 230 -0.03 4.73 -3.55
CA ARG A 230 -1.37 4.48 -4.09
C ARG A 230 -2.47 4.92 -3.13
N LEU A 231 -3.38 5.76 -3.65
CA LEU A 231 -4.53 6.25 -2.90
C LEU A 231 -5.57 5.16 -2.65
N ASP A 232 -5.78 4.29 -3.65
CA ASP A 232 -6.81 3.25 -3.67
C ASP A 232 -6.46 2.01 -2.83
N THR A 233 -5.21 1.81 -2.50
CA THR A 233 -4.75 0.69 -1.67
C THR A 233 -4.10 1.16 -0.37
N ASP A 234 -3.02 1.94 -0.45
CA ASP A 234 -2.22 2.30 0.72
C ASP A 234 -2.93 3.32 1.60
N ILE A 235 -3.38 4.44 1.00
CA ILE A 235 -3.97 5.53 1.76
C ILE A 235 -5.38 5.16 2.25
N LEU A 236 -6.19 4.56 1.36
CA LEU A 236 -7.52 4.07 1.74
C LEU A 236 -7.42 3.02 2.87
N GLY A 237 -6.48 2.09 2.75
CA GLY A 237 -6.27 1.04 3.74
C GLY A 237 -5.76 1.57 5.08
N ALA A 238 -4.82 2.54 5.05
CA ALA A 238 -4.36 3.23 6.26
C ALA A 238 -5.52 3.93 6.97
N THR A 239 -6.34 4.66 6.22
CA THR A 239 -7.55 5.33 6.74
C THR A 239 -8.52 4.33 7.35
N ALA A 240 -8.79 3.21 6.66
CA ALA A 240 -9.67 2.15 7.15
C ALA A 240 -9.14 1.50 8.45
N ALA A 241 -7.81 1.39 8.58
CA ALA A 241 -7.15 0.87 9.76
C ALA A 241 -6.97 1.91 10.89
N GLY A 242 -7.38 3.17 10.68
CA GLY A 242 -7.24 4.26 11.65
C GLY A 242 -5.82 4.80 11.81
N MET A 243 -4.96 4.59 10.83
CA MET A 243 -3.57 5.08 10.81
C MET A 243 -3.46 6.41 10.07
N ASP A 244 -2.53 7.24 10.50
CA ASP A 244 -2.02 8.33 9.66
C ASP A 244 -1.29 7.76 8.44
N SER A 245 -1.36 8.49 7.31
CA SER A 245 -0.75 8.05 6.06
C SER A 245 0.17 9.12 5.47
N LEU A 246 1.28 8.68 4.89
CA LEU A 246 2.18 9.48 4.08
C LEU A 246 2.11 8.98 2.63
N PHE A 247 1.68 9.84 1.73
CA PHE A 247 1.75 9.59 0.30
C PHE A 247 3.07 10.14 -0.28
N VAL A 248 3.75 9.31 -1.10
CA VAL A 248 4.97 9.71 -1.82
C VAL A 248 4.81 9.47 -3.33
N PHE A 249 5.43 10.35 -4.14
CA PHE A 249 5.32 10.31 -5.61
C PHE A 249 6.35 9.34 -6.23
N GLY A 250 6.51 8.15 -5.66
CA GLY A 250 7.47 7.15 -6.14
C GLY A 250 6.95 6.19 -7.19
N GLY A 251 5.64 5.98 -7.30
CA GLY A 251 5.09 4.83 -8.00
C GLY A 251 3.93 5.13 -8.96
N VAL A 252 2.74 4.61 -8.63
CA VAL A 252 1.60 4.51 -9.55
C VAL A 252 0.85 5.82 -9.69
N HIS A 253 0.36 6.38 -8.57
CA HIS A 253 -0.45 7.59 -8.61
C HIS A 253 0.42 8.84 -8.78
N ARG A 254 -0.10 9.80 -9.55
CA ARG A 254 0.55 11.04 -9.94
C ARG A 254 -0.19 12.26 -9.38
N TRP A 255 0.33 13.43 -9.67
CA TRP A 255 -0.26 14.70 -9.27
C TRP A 255 -1.78 14.79 -9.51
N ALA A 256 -2.24 14.37 -10.70
CA ALA A 256 -3.65 14.44 -11.07
C ALA A 256 -4.53 13.55 -10.17
N ASP A 257 -4.04 12.38 -9.81
CA ASP A 257 -4.76 11.43 -8.94
C ASP A 257 -4.91 12.01 -7.53
N VAL A 258 -3.83 12.61 -7.00
CA VAL A 258 -3.83 13.20 -5.66
C VAL A 258 -4.72 14.42 -5.58
N VAL A 259 -4.71 15.30 -6.61
CA VAL A 259 -5.65 16.43 -6.71
C VAL A 259 -7.09 15.95 -6.76
N GLY A 260 -7.36 14.90 -7.55
CA GLY A 260 -8.69 14.29 -7.70
C GLY A 260 -9.17 13.47 -6.50
N ALA A 261 -8.34 13.29 -5.48
CA ALA A 261 -8.65 12.44 -4.35
C ALA A 261 -9.89 12.93 -3.58
N GLN A 262 -10.85 12.02 -3.40
CA GLN A 262 -11.98 12.27 -2.51
C GLN A 262 -11.51 12.37 -1.06
N LYS A 263 -12.23 13.12 -0.23
CA LYS A 263 -11.85 13.41 1.16
C LYS A 263 -11.46 12.17 1.98
N ALA A 264 -12.15 11.07 1.78
CA ALA A 264 -11.91 9.81 2.51
C ALA A 264 -10.57 9.12 2.17
N VAL A 265 -9.97 9.48 1.03
CA VAL A 265 -8.70 8.91 0.56
C VAL A 265 -7.59 9.96 0.42
N ARG A 266 -7.78 11.15 1.00
CA ARG A 266 -6.71 12.15 1.08
C ARG A 266 -5.72 11.74 2.16
N PRO A 267 -4.42 11.65 1.81
CA PRO A 267 -3.39 11.30 2.79
C PRO A 267 -3.24 12.40 3.86
N ARG A 268 -2.90 12.00 5.09
CA ARG A 268 -2.60 12.96 6.16
C ARG A 268 -1.33 13.76 5.85
N TYR A 269 -0.32 13.09 5.29
CA TYR A 269 0.95 13.70 4.90
C TYR A 269 1.23 13.44 3.42
N VAL A 270 1.84 14.44 2.75
CA VAL A 270 2.24 14.33 1.34
C VAL A 270 3.67 14.85 1.18
N ALA A 271 4.49 14.09 0.46
CA ALA A 271 5.85 14.51 0.12
C ALA A 271 6.28 13.94 -1.23
N THR A 272 7.33 14.51 -1.80
CA THR A 272 7.93 14.01 -3.03
C THR A 272 8.59 12.64 -2.85
N ASP A 273 9.27 12.43 -1.71
CA ASP A 273 10.04 11.24 -1.38
C ASP A 273 10.24 11.09 0.15
N LEU A 274 10.89 10.02 0.56
CA LEU A 274 11.05 9.65 1.97
C LEU A 274 12.01 10.54 2.78
N ARG A 275 12.75 11.46 2.17
CA ARG A 275 13.58 12.43 2.92
C ARG A 275 12.74 13.29 3.87
N CYS A 276 11.45 13.43 3.58
CA CYS A 276 10.52 14.16 4.45
C CYS A 276 10.44 13.58 5.87
N LEU A 277 10.76 12.32 6.07
CA LEU A 277 10.76 11.68 7.39
C LEU A 277 11.73 12.35 8.37
N GLN A 278 12.86 12.84 7.88
CA GLN A 278 13.89 13.52 8.70
C GLN A 278 13.69 15.03 8.79
N LEU A 279 12.63 15.56 8.22
CA LEU A 279 12.32 16.99 8.19
C LEU A 279 11.07 17.29 9.03
N ALA A 280 10.99 18.49 9.58
CA ALA A 280 9.76 19.00 10.15
C ALA A 280 8.68 19.10 9.07
N TYR A 281 7.49 18.58 9.36
CA TYR A 281 6.37 18.70 8.44
C TYR A 281 5.68 20.05 8.63
N THR A 282 5.78 20.91 7.64
CA THR A 282 5.08 22.18 7.63
C THR A 282 3.66 21.96 7.13
N GLU A 283 2.68 22.20 7.99
CA GLU A 283 1.26 22.12 7.62
C GLU A 283 0.86 23.35 6.77
N PRO A 284 0.03 23.13 5.74
CA PRO A 284 -0.61 24.25 5.05
C PRO A 284 -1.67 24.88 5.96
N ILE A 285 -1.70 26.21 6.01
CA ILE A 285 -2.66 26.99 6.78
C ILE A 285 -3.26 28.10 5.90
N HIS A 286 -4.46 28.58 6.22
CA HIS A 286 -5.01 29.77 5.59
C HIS A 286 -4.21 31.01 5.98
N ASP A 287 -4.03 31.93 5.01
CA ASP A 287 -3.50 33.25 5.33
C ASP A 287 -4.50 34.03 6.19
N VAL A 288 -4.03 34.58 7.31
CA VAL A 288 -4.87 35.37 8.23
C VAL A 288 -5.37 36.66 7.54
N GLN A 289 -4.59 37.22 6.61
CA GLN A 289 -4.92 38.47 5.91
C GLN A 289 -5.77 38.22 4.67
N ASP A 290 -5.59 37.07 4.00
CA ASP A 290 -6.35 36.69 2.81
C ASP A 290 -6.76 35.19 2.92
N PRO A 291 -7.94 34.91 3.49
CA PRO A 291 -8.41 33.54 3.66
C PRO A 291 -8.60 32.75 2.35
N SER A 292 -8.52 33.37 1.18
CA SER A 292 -8.51 32.68 -0.10
C SER A 292 -7.15 32.06 -0.45
N GLN A 293 -6.11 32.41 0.31
CA GLN A 293 -4.75 31.89 0.14
C GLN A 293 -4.40 30.82 1.18
N TRP A 294 -3.67 29.82 0.73
CA TRP A 294 -3.03 28.83 1.55
C TRP A 294 -1.52 29.07 1.61
N LEU A 295 -0.99 29.02 2.82
CA LEU A 295 0.43 29.19 3.12
C LEU A 295 1.02 27.85 3.59
N CYS A 296 2.22 27.53 3.12
CA CYS A 296 3.00 26.41 3.64
C CYS A 296 4.48 26.79 3.59
N GLY A 297 5.09 27.07 4.75
CA GLY A 297 6.45 27.61 4.82
C GLY A 297 6.59 28.88 3.98
N GLY A 298 7.48 28.85 2.98
CA GLY A 298 7.68 29.95 2.06
C GLY A 298 6.74 29.97 0.84
N ALA A 299 5.88 28.95 0.68
CA ALA A 299 5.00 28.83 -0.47
C ALA A 299 3.60 29.42 -0.20
N HIS A 300 2.99 29.98 -1.26
CA HIS A 300 1.64 30.51 -1.25
C HIS A 300 0.86 29.92 -2.42
N ALA A 301 -0.39 29.50 -2.18
CA ALA A 301 -1.27 28.96 -3.21
C ALA A 301 -2.71 29.48 -3.04
N SER A 302 -3.38 29.68 -4.14
CA SER A 302 -4.82 29.99 -4.20
C SER A 302 -5.44 29.42 -5.48
N VAL A 303 -6.76 29.43 -5.57
CA VAL A 303 -7.47 29.06 -6.79
C VAL A 303 -8.19 30.28 -7.32
N SER A 304 -7.92 30.66 -8.59
CA SER A 304 -8.54 31.80 -9.26
C SER A 304 -10.05 31.61 -9.43
N ALA A 305 -10.75 32.70 -9.76
CA ALA A 305 -12.18 32.65 -10.10
C ALA A 305 -12.48 31.69 -11.28
N ARG A 306 -11.49 31.46 -12.17
CA ARG A 306 -11.59 30.51 -13.28
C ARG A 306 -11.34 29.05 -12.87
N GLY A 307 -10.99 28.79 -11.62
CA GLY A 307 -10.67 27.45 -11.13
C GLY A 307 -9.22 27.03 -11.38
N GLU A 308 -8.33 27.96 -11.69
CA GLU A 308 -6.93 27.68 -12.00
C GLU A 308 -6.05 27.86 -10.77
N LEU A 309 -5.09 26.98 -10.56
CA LEU A 309 -4.10 27.09 -9.50
C LEU A 309 -3.18 28.29 -9.72
N VAL A 310 -3.09 29.14 -8.73
CA VAL A 310 -2.10 30.23 -8.62
C VAL A 310 -1.11 29.83 -7.53
N LEU A 311 0.16 29.63 -7.88
CA LEU A 311 1.19 29.12 -6.99
C LEU A 311 2.43 30.01 -7.04
N SER A 312 2.96 30.39 -5.88
CA SER A 312 4.23 31.11 -5.79
C SER A 312 5.41 30.26 -6.26
N LYS A 313 6.49 30.91 -6.68
CA LYS A 313 7.77 30.24 -6.98
C LYS A 313 8.63 30.10 -5.72
N SER A 314 8.27 30.72 -4.61
CA SER A 314 8.96 30.65 -3.33
C SER A 314 8.63 29.36 -2.57
N GLY A 315 9.49 29.02 -1.62
CA GLY A 315 9.37 27.78 -0.84
C GLY A 315 10.00 26.57 -1.53
N THR A 316 10.15 25.50 -0.76
CA THR A 316 10.62 24.20 -1.26
C THR A 316 9.56 23.53 -2.13
N LEU A 317 9.93 22.51 -2.91
CA LEU A 317 8.98 21.75 -3.71
C LEU A 317 7.86 21.12 -2.84
N ASN A 318 8.23 20.57 -1.67
CA ASN A 318 7.25 20.02 -0.74
C ASN A 318 6.30 21.08 -0.16
N GLU A 319 6.79 22.27 0.15
CA GLU A 319 5.93 23.35 0.62
C GLU A 319 4.96 23.81 -0.49
N ARG A 320 5.44 23.96 -1.71
CA ARG A 320 4.60 24.31 -2.87
C ARG A 320 3.57 23.23 -3.16
N LEU A 321 3.96 21.96 -3.09
CA LEU A 321 3.09 20.81 -3.25
C LEU A 321 1.93 20.84 -2.23
N ARG A 322 2.25 21.02 -0.95
CA ARG A 322 1.25 21.02 0.14
C ARG A 322 0.32 22.23 0.07
N ALA A 323 0.86 23.43 -0.19
CA ALA A 323 0.04 24.62 -0.37
C ALA A 323 -0.92 24.46 -1.56
N ALA A 324 -0.44 23.95 -2.69
CA ALA A 324 -1.23 23.72 -3.88
C ALA A 324 -2.35 22.68 -3.65
N LEU A 325 -2.05 21.56 -2.98
CA LEU A 325 -3.06 20.54 -2.63
C LEU A 325 -4.12 21.09 -1.70
N ALA A 326 -3.73 21.84 -0.67
CA ALA A 326 -4.68 22.46 0.26
C ALA A 326 -5.64 23.40 -0.47
N ALA A 327 -5.12 24.29 -1.34
CA ALA A 327 -5.94 25.21 -2.13
C ALA A 327 -6.88 24.49 -3.10
N LEU A 328 -6.41 23.46 -3.80
CA LEU A 328 -7.21 22.71 -4.76
C LEU A 328 -8.27 21.85 -4.09
N TRP A 329 -7.95 21.19 -2.98
CA TRP A 329 -8.91 20.38 -2.22
C TRP A 329 -10.01 21.24 -1.59
N ASP A 330 -9.65 22.38 -0.99
CA ASP A 330 -10.61 23.32 -0.43
C ASP A 330 -11.56 23.85 -1.49
N ALA A 331 -11.02 24.32 -2.63
CA ALA A 331 -11.82 24.81 -3.75
C ALA A 331 -12.70 23.72 -4.39
N GLY A 332 -12.20 22.48 -4.46
CA GLY A 332 -12.95 21.32 -4.94
C GLY A 332 -14.11 20.97 -4.01
N ASP A 333 -13.86 20.91 -2.71
CA ASP A 333 -14.88 20.64 -1.69
C ASP A 333 -15.98 21.72 -1.72
N ALA A 334 -15.62 22.99 -1.84
CA ALA A 334 -16.57 24.10 -1.94
C ALA A 334 -17.44 24.04 -3.21
N ARG A 335 -16.93 23.48 -4.30
CA ARG A 335 -17.64 23.35 -5.59
C ARG A 335 -18.35 22.02 -5.78
N GLY A 336 -18.17 21.08 -4.85
CA GLY A 336 -18.74 19.72 -4.91
C GLY A 336 -18.11 18.82 -5.98
N GLY A 337 -16.84 19.06 -6.36
CA GLY A 337 -16.12 18.25 -7.33
C GLY A 337 -14.60 18.48 -7.31
N SER A 338 -13.85 17.66 -8.05
CA SER A 338 -12.40 17.84 -8.17
C SER A 338 -12.05 19.03 -9.07
N MET A 339 -10.91 19.65 -8.77
CA MET A 339 -10.34 20.74 -9.57
C MET A 339 -9.50 20.18 -10.74
N ASP A 340 -9.31 20.98 -11.80
CA ASP A 340 -8.39 20.64 -12.88
C ASP A 340 -6.93 20.64 -12.37
N PRO A 341 -6.25 19.49 -12.34
CA PRO A 341 -4.88 19.38 -11.83
C PRO A 341 -3.86 20.09 -12.72
N ARG A 342 -4.20 20.44 -13.96
CA ARG A 342 -3.33 21.11 -14.93
C ARG A 342 -3.65 22.58 -15.12
N GLY A 343 -4.75 23.08 -14.55
CA GLY A 343 -5.15 24.48 -14.63
C GLY A 343 -4.13 25.43 -14.01
N GLY A 344 -3.82 26.54 -14.67
CA GLY A 344 -2.89 27.55 -14.17
C GLY A 344 -1.46 27.00 -14.00
N HIS A 345 -0.92 27.08 -12.78
CA HIS A 345 0.42 26.58 -12.44
C HIS A 345 0.48 25.05 -12.17
N GLY A 346 -0.65 24.35 -12.24
CA GLY A 346 -0.73 22.92 -11.92
C GLY A 346 0.09 22.05 -12.89
N ALA A 347 0.10 22.36 -14.18
CA ALA A 347 0.91 21.64 -15.16
C ALA A 347 2.42 21.77 -14.87
N ALA A 348 2.89 22.97 -14.56
CA ALA A 348 4.30 23.22 -14.24
C ALA A 348 4.73 22.49 -12.95
N LEU A 349 3.86 22.45 -11.94
CA LEU A 349 4.11 21.71 -10.69
C LEU A 349 4.15 20.20 -10.96
N SER A 350 3.23 19.66 -11.77
CA SER A 350 3.23 18.26 -12.20
C SER A 350 4.56 17.87 -12.85
N ASP A 351 5.01 18.66 -13.82
CA ASP A 351 6.27 18.41 -14.53
C ASP A 351 7.50 18.48 -13.59
N GLU A 352 7.45 19.33 -12.58
CA GLU A 352 8.52 19.46 -11.59
C GLU A 352 8.53 18.24 -10.63
N LEU A 353 7.36 17.78 -10.20
CA LEU A 353 7.21 16.56 -9.40
C LEU A 353 7.72 15.33 -10.16
N ASP A 354 7.34 15.19 -11.43
CA ASP A 354 7.77 14.06 -12.26
C ASP A 354 9.30 14.03 -12.43
N ARG A 355 9.94 15.21 -12.59
CA ARG A 355 11.41 15.30 -12.62
C ARG A 355 12.07 14.96 -11.27
N ALA A 356 11.45 15.36 -10.17
CA ALA A 356 12.01 15.14 -8.83
C ALA A 356 12.05 13.65 -8.43
N VAL A 357 11.13 12.83 -8.99
CA VAL A 357 10.99 11.39 -8.68
C VAL A 357 11.49 10.49 -9.81
N ALA A 358 12.02 11.06 -10.90
CA ALA A 358 12.62 10.31 -11.98
C ALA A 358 13.84 9.52 -11.47
N PRO A 359 14.07 8.28 -11.96
CA PRO A 359 15.29 7.56 -11.66
C PRO A 359 16.51 8.41 -12.07
N THR A 360 17.49 8.50 -11.19
CA THR A 360 18.81 9.03 -11.55
C THR A 360 19.44 8.05 -12.53
N SER A 361 19.69 8.51 -13.75
CA SER A 361 20.34 7.76 -14.85
C SER A 361 21.75 7.31 -14.49
#